data_cc0fff70437fd25e74c8268350fbe794
#
_entry.id   cc0fff70437fd25e74c8268350fbe794
#
_cell.length_a   1.000
_cell.length_b   1.000
_cell.length_c   1.000
_cell.angle_alpha   90.00
_cell.angle_beta   90.00
_cell.angle_gamma   90.00
#
_symmetry.space_group_name_H-M   'P 1'
#
loop_
_entity.id
_entity.type
_entity.pdbx_description
1 polymer ?
#
loop_
_entity_poly.entity_id
_entity_poly.type
_entity_poly.pdbx_seq_one_letter_code
_entity_poly.pdbx_strand_id
1 'polypeptide(L)'
;MASLITTHRVKASIFASCLAIGLLLTLFVSSASSWRQAITPAGLRLEQATQAIVVSEPLHCPKNKTQPTVNPGGSHLAYVTWLSGTVDQTDDLENDKYFVATRILLWHLLHNPSTRTQGIDVVVMVDPSVSEARRARLVRDGAILHAVEFLTSSVALHPEQERWKNIMTKLRVFQMTQYSRILMLDGDTMLLHPLDGVFDDPGAQIQHTQDHEPTTLAALPPTYLLAGISEPADSHHSFPVTKAEIKDPGYLNAGFFMLAPSEAAFEHYRSYLQVPGTFRSTYMEQDLLNQAHRWDGPMPWKELDYKWNVRYPTENDFEKGLVSMHEKWWEQKYIYDNQKVKDWLQSRRWEMKGWYDAYDRMNCDA
;
A
#
# COMPACT_ATOMS: atom_id res chain seq x y z
N MET A 1 53.39 -14.60 -47.71
CA MET A 1 53.18 -13.13 -47.93
C MET A 1 51.81 -12.63 -47.50
N ALA A 2 50.82 -13.43 -47.23
CA ALA A 2 49.50 -12.99 -46.84
C ALA A 2 49.32 -12.60 -45.34
N SER A 3 50.24 -13.03 -44.46
CA SER A 3 50.17 -12.78 -42.99
C SER A 3 50.70 -11.40 -42.57
N LEU A 4 51.52 -10.73 -43.34
CA LEU A 4 52.06 -9.40 -42.97
C LEU A 4 51.15 -8.23 -43.35
N ILE A 5 50.26 -8.40 -44.31
CA ILE A 5 49.36 -7.33 -44.75
C ILE A 5 48.18 -7.15 -43.77
N THR A 6 47.76 -8.22 -43.09
CA THR A 6 46.64 -8.17 -42.13
C THR A 6 46.99 -7.45 -40.83
N THR A 7 48.26 -7.58 -40.35
CA THR A 7 48.71 -6.94 -39.13
C THR A 7 48.89 -5.42 -39.26
N HIS A 8 49.26 -4.92 -40.43
CA HIS A 8 49.37 -3.48 -40.66
C HIS A 8 48.04 -2.77 -40.78
N ARG A 9 46.99 -3.42 -41.35
CA ARG A 9 45.65 -2.84 -41.42
C ARG A 9 44.97 -2.75 -40.06
N VAL A 10 45.14 -3.75 -39.17
CA VAL A 10 44.56 -3.72 -37.82
C VAL A 10 45.22 -2.63 -36.96
N LYS A 11 46.58 -2.45 -37.06
CA LYS A 11 47.27 -1.38 -36.32
C LYS A 11 46.88 0.01 -36.81
N ALA A 12 46.65 0.21 -38.11
CA ALA A 12 46.18 1.49 -38.67
C ALA A 12 44.76 1.83 -38.24
N SER A 13 43.83 0.85 -38.13
CA SER A 13 42.46 1.05 -37.64
C SER A 13 42.39 1.41 -36.18
N ILE A 14 43.23 0.80 -35.34
CA ILE A 14 43.26 1.11 -33.89
C ILE A 14 43.83 2.52 -33.68
N PHE A 15 44.82 2.94 -34.44
CA PHE A 15 45.40 4.29 -34.31
C PHE A 15 44.42 5.38 -34.77
N ALA A 16 43.65 5.13 -35.86
CA ALA A 16 42.63 6.05 -36.34
C ALA A 16 41.45 6.17 -35.34
N SER A 17 41.06 5.09 -34.67
CA SER A 17 40.00 5.10 -33.63
C SER A 17 40.41 5.85 -32.39
N CYS A 18 41.66 5.70 -31.95
CA CYS A 18 42.19 6.44 -30.81
C CYS A 18 42.33 7.96 -31.03
N LEU A 19 42.68 8.35 -32.30
CA LEU A 19 42.75 9.77 -32.66
C LEU A 19 41.36 10.39 -32.76
N ALA A 20 40.34 9.67 -33.23
CA ALA A 20 38.95 10.14 -33.30
C ALA A 20 38.34 10.33 -31.90
N ILE A 21 38.61 9.42 -30.97
CA ILE A 21 38.14 9.53 -29.56
C ILE A 21 38.87 10.68 -28.85
N GLY A 22 40.16 10.89 -29.10
CA GLY A 22 40.91 12.02 -28.54
C GLY A 22 40.40 13.37 -29.06
N LEU A 23 40.05 13.48 -30.34
CA LEU A 23 39.49 14.70 -30.94
C LEU A 23 38.06 14.98 -30.41
N LEU A 24 37.24 13.96 -30.22
CA LEU A 24 35.91 14.10 -29.62
C LEU A 24 35.96 14.56 -28.14
N LEU A 25 36.92 14.04 -27.38
CA LEU A 25 37.11 14.47 -25.98
C LEU A 25 37.61 15.91 -25.89
N THR A 26 38.52 16.37 -26.77
CA THR A 26 38.96 17.76 -26.79
C THR A 26 37.89 18.72 -27.26
N LEU A 27 37.03 18.33 -28.18
CA LEU A 27 35.88 19.14 -28.62
C LEU A 27 34.83 19.24 -27.49
N PHE A 28 34.64 18.17 -26.70
CA PHE A 28 33.70 18.18 -25.57
C PHE A 28 34.21 19.05 -24.41
N VAL A 29 35.51 19.05 -24.12
CA VAL A 29 36.13 19.90 -23.10
C VAL A 29 36.17 21.38 -23.54
N SER A 30 36.39 21.67 -24.82
CA SER A 30 36.36 23.05 -25.32
C SER A 30 34.94 23.61 -25.41
N SER A 31 33.92 22.79 -25.69
CA SER A 31 32.51 23.23 -25.63
C SER A 31 32.03 23.49 -24.21
N ALA A 32 32.48 22.70 -23.22
CA ALA A 32 32.12 22.90 -21.81
C ALA A 32 32.67 24.22 -21.23
N SER A 33 33.79 24.74 -21.75
CA SER A 33 34.35 26.03 -21.33
C SER A 33 33.61 27.23 -21.95
N SER A 34 33.03 27.10 -23.14
CA SER A 34 32.25 28.17 -23.77
C SER A 34 30.84 28.36 -23.20
N TRP A 35 30.29 27.33 -22.56
CA TRP A 35 28.99 27.40 -21.87
C TRP A 35 29.05 28.12 -20.52
N ARG A 36 30.21 28.30 -19.94
CA ARG A 36 30.37 29.05 -18.66
C ARG A 36 30.36 30.57 -18.84
N GLN A 37 30.50 31.08 -20.04
CA GLN A 37 30.50 32.56 -20.30
C GLN A 37 29.19 33.09 -20.88
N ALA A 38 28.20 32.22 -21.18
CA ALA A 38 26.93 32.63 -21.80
C ALA A 38 25.74 32.75 -20.82
N ILE A 39 25.94 32.53 -19.51
CA ILE A 39 24.87 32.64 -18.51
C ILE A 39 25.31 33.63 -17.42
N THR A 40 25.32 34.89 -17.78
CA THR A 40 25.03 35.98 -16.83
C THR A 40 23.72 36.63 -17.27
N PRO A 41 22.58 36.28 -16.64
CA PRO A 41 21.36 37.03 -16.90
C PRO A 41 21.46 38.36 -16.21
N ALA A 42 21.46 39.44 -16.99
CA ALA A 42 21.14 40.72 -16.47
C ALA A 42 19.72 40.69 -15.88
N GLY A 43 19.60 40.92 -14.58
CA GLY A 43 18.40 41.48 -14.00
C GLY A 43 17.25 40.52 -13.62
N LEU A 44 17.51 39.34 -13.12
CA LEU A 44 16.51 38.67 -12.29
C LEU A 44 16.84 38.92 -10.81
N ARG A 45 16.05 39.80 -10.19
CA ARG A 45 16.08 40.02 -8.75
C ARG A 45 15.76 38.72 -8.04
N LEU A 46 16.75 38.22 -7.27
CA LEU A 46 16.59 37.13 -6.29
C LEU A 46 15.81 37.64 -5.06
N GLU A 47 14.61 38.14 -5.25
CA GLU A 47 13.78 38.68 -4.16
C GLU A 47 12.44 37.96 -3.96
N GLN A 48 12.19 36.84 -4.64
CA GLN A 48 10.92 36.09 -4.43
C GLN A 48 11.06 34.56 -4.29
N ALA A 49 12.21 34.07 -3.92
CA ALA A 49 12.38 32.62 -3.61
C ALA A 49 12.78 32.35 -2.15
N THR A 50 12.59 33.32 -1.25
CA THR A 50 12.54 33.09 0.19
C THR A 50 11.09 33.02 0.66
N GLN A 51 10.24 32.27 -0.04
CA GLN A 51 9.10 31.69 0.66
C GLN A 51 9.63 30.59 1.55
N ALA A 52 9.57 30.89 2.82
CA ALA A 52 9.86 30.11 3.97
C ALA A 52 9.81 28.61 3.67
N ILE A 53 10.95 27.92 3.79
CA ILE A 53 10.97 26.61 4.41
C ILE A 53 10.29 26.90 5.75
N VAL A 54 9.00 26.66 5.83
CA VAL A 54 8.32 26.46 7.11
C VAL A 54 9.07 25.32 7.74
N VAL A 55 9.98 25.66 8.65
CA VAL A 55 10.56 24.68 9.57
C VAL A 55 9.34 24.15 10.31
N SER A 56 8.83 23.02 9.79
CA SER A 56 7.82 22.25 10.49
C SER A 56 8.32 22.03 11.90
N GLU A 57 7.40 22.13 12.86
CA GLU A 57 7.64 21.90 14.28
C GLU A 57 8.63 20.76 14.51
N PRO A 58 9.50 20.84 15.53
CA PRO A 58 10.50 19.83 15.77
C PRO A 58 9.79 18.46 15.85
N LEU A 59 10.23 17.53 15.01
CA LEU A 59 9.77 16.16 15.00
C LEU A 59 9.93 15.57 16.40
N HIS A 60 8.82 15.47 17.11
CA HIS A 60 8.81 14.84 18.43
C HIS A 60 9.02 13.34 18.25
N CYS A 61 10.06 12.81 18.89
CA CYS A 61 10.17 11.35 19.08
C CYS A 61 8.90 10.89 19.83
N PRO A 62 8.11 9.95 19.30
CA PRO A 62 6.98 9.45 20.06
C PRO A 62 7.55 8.71 21.27
N LYS A 63 7.55 9.40 22.41
CA LYS A 63 7.67 8.70 23.70
C LYS A 63 6.57 7.67 23.67
N ASN A 64 6.93 6.37 23.80
CA ASN A 64 6.02 5.23 23.81
C ASN A 64 4.56 5.67 23.96
N LYS A 65 3.79 5.69 22.86
CA LYS A 65 2.35 5.86 23.01
C LYS A 65 1.90 4.65 23.81
N THR A 66 1.76 4.85 25.10
CA THR A 66 0.97 3.97 25.97
C THR A 66 -0.29 3.59 25.20
N GLN A 67 -0.69 2.32 25.32
CA GLN A 67 -1.93 1.78 24.73
C GLN A 67 -3.01 2.86 24.66
N PRO A 68 -3.77 2.92 23.55
CA PRO A 68 -4.79 3.94 23.38
C PRO A 68 -5.65 4.00 24.64
N THR A 69 -5.70 5.16 25.27
CA THR A 69 -6.67 5.39 26.35
C THR A 69 -8.02 5.41 25.65
N VAL A 70 -8.74 4.31 25.79
CA VAL A 70 -10.13 4.19 25.34
C VAL A 70 -10.90 5.31 26.03
N ASN A 71 -11.26 6.35 25.28
CA ASN A 71 -12.23 7.33 25.75
C ASN A 71 -13.61 6.66 25.71
N PRO A 72 -14.24 6.39 26.85
CA PRO A 72 -15.56 5.77 26.85
C PRO A 72 -16.57 6.76 26.25
N GLY A 73 -17.00 6.52 25.01
CA GLY A 73 -18.05 7.29 24.34
C GLY A 73 -17.70 7.99 23.05
N GLY A 74 -16.44 7.93 22.57
CA GLY A 74 -16.04 8.44 21.26
C GLY A 74 -16.02 7.32 20.19
N SER A 75 -16.36 7.67 18.95
CA SER A 75 -16.15 6.76 17.81
C SER A 75 -14.65 6.55 17.64
N HIS A 76 -14.14 5.38 18.03
CA HIS A 76 -12.72 5.04 17.90
C HIS A 76 -12.49 4.38 16.56
N LEU A 77 -11.76 5.04 15.65
CA LEU A 77 -11.49 4.60 14.30
C LEU A 77 -10.06 4.09 14.16
N ALA A 78 -9.83 3.17 13.25
CA ALA A 78 -8.47 2.71 12.94
C ALA A 78 -8.28 2.45 11.43
N TYR A 79 -7.07 2.71 10.96
CA TYR A 79 -6.47 2.08 9.80
C TYR A 79 -5.73 0.84 10.26
N VAL A 80 -6.02 -0.30 9.67
CA VAL A 80 -5.37 -1.57 10.01
C VAL A 80 -4.75 -2.16 8.76
N THR A 81 -3.51 -2.57 8.85
CA THR A 81 -2.87 -3.42 7.83
C THR A 81 -2.37 -4.71 8.47
N TRP A 82 -2.17 -5.75 7.67
CA TRP A 82 -1.63 -7.03 8.14
C TRP A 82 -0.29 -7.32 7.49
N LEU A 83 0.69 -7.70 8.29
CA LEU A 83 2.00 -8.15 7.86
C LEU A 83 2.23 -9.58 8.31
N SER A 84 2.69 -10.43 7.38
CA SER A 84 3.15 -11.78 7.63
C SER A 84 4.58 -11.95 7.14
N GLY A 85 5.34 -12.77 7.83
CA GLY A 85 6.72 -13.05 7.47
C GLY A 85 6.92 -14.25 6.53
N THR A 86 5.94 -14.65 5.77
CA THR A 86 5.92 -15.94 5.08
C THR A 86 6.67 -16.02 3.76
N VAL A 87 7.06 -14.88 3.15
CA VAL A 87 7.73 -14.89 1.84
C VAL A 87 8.82 -13.84 1.80
N ASP A 88 9.93 -14.20 1.18
CA ASP A 88 11.09 -13.30 0.93
C ASP A 88 11.66 -12.64 2.20
N GLN A 89 11.59 -13.31 3.35
CA GLN A 89 12.24 -12.83 4.57
C GLN A 89 13.75 -12.83 4.38
N THR A 90 14.26 -11.68 4.00
CA THR A 90 15.70 -11.43 4.09
C THR A 90 16.01 -10.83 5.46
N ASP A 91 17.22 -11.01 5.98
CA ASP A 91 17.68 -10.30 7.17
C ASP A 91 17.81 -8.79 6.92
N ASP A 92 17.90 -8.39 5.64
CA ASP A 92 17.90 -7.01 5.20
C ASP A 92 16.47 -6.49 5.05
N LEU A 93 16.06 -5.66 6.01
CA LEU A 93 14.73 -5.05 6.06
C LEU A 93 14.42 -4.15 4.85
N GLU A 94 15.43 -3.59 4.20
CA GLU A 94 15.26 -2.72 3.03
C GLU A 94 15.03 -3.50 1.72
N ASN A 95 15.32 -4.80 1.71
CA ASN A 95 15.08 -5.69 0.57
C ASN A 95 13.81 -6.54 0.70
N ASP A 96 13.14 -6.52 1.85
CA ASP A 96 11.82 -7.13 2.02
C ASP A 96 10.73 -6.22 1.44
N LYS A 97 10.27 -6.55 0.25
CA LYS A 97 9.36 -5.70 -0.56
C LYS A 97 8.04 -5.42 0.16
N TYR A 98 7.44 -6.41 0.83
CA TYR A 98 6.17 -6.25 1.54
C TYR A 98 6.35 -5.49 2.86
N PHE A 99 7.47 -5.71 3.54
CA PHE A 99 7.83 -4.92 4.71
C PHE A 99 8.06 -3.44 4.35
N VAL A 100 8.81 -3.18 3.28
CA VAL A 100 9.03 -1.81 2.77
C VAL A 100 7.70 -1.17 2.34
N ALA A 101 6.81 -1.91 1.66
CA ALA A 101 5.49 -1.41 1.28
C ALA A 101 4.66 -1.01 2.51
N THR A 102 4.61 -1.87 3.54
CA THR A 102 3.95 -1.57 4.81
C THR A 102 4.53 -0.28 5.43
N ARG A 103 5.84 -0.09 5.42
CA ARG A 103 6.48 1.13 5.92
C ARG A 103 6.14 2.39 5.10
N ILE A 104 5.98 2.25 3.77
CA ILE A 104 5.50 3.35 2.92
C ILE A 104 4.07 3.74 3.31
N LEU A 105 3.18 2.77 3.52
CA LEU A 105 1.82 3.01 3.98
C LEU A 105 1.82 3.72 5.35
N LEU A 106 2.64 3.25 6.31
CA LEU A 106 2.79 3.89 7.61
C LEU A 106 3.29 5.33 7.51
N TRP A 107 4.29 5.57 6.64
CA TRP A 107 4.81 6.91 6.40
C TRP A 107 3.73 7.84 5.84
N HIS A 108 2.92 7.37 4.88
CA HIS A 108 1.79 8.11 4.36
C HIS A 108 0.78 8.46 5.47
N LEU A 109 0.38 7.49 6.28
CA LEU A 109 -0.67 7.67 7.28
C LEU A 109 -0.21 8.45 8.52
N LEU A 110 1.07 8.40 8.88
CA LEU A 110 1.57 8.96 10.14
C LEU A 110 2.39 10.25 9.94
N HIS A 111 3.14 10.36 8.86
CA HIS A 111 4.23 11.33 8.77
C HIS A 111 4.16 12.26 7.55
N ASN A 112 3.66 11.79 6.40
CA ASN A 112 3.62 12.61 5.20
C ASN A 112 2.61 13.77 5.38
N PRO A 113 3.05 15.04 5.35
CA PRO A 113 2.18 16.19 5.57
C PRO A 113 0.96 16.26 4.63
N SER A 114 1.09 15.70 3.42
CA SER A 114 0.03 15.71 2.41
C SER A 114 -1.04 14.63 2.59
N THR A 115 -0.77 13.60 3.41
CA THR A 115 -1.67 12.42 3.49
C THR A 115 -1.91 11.90 4.90
N ARG A 116 -1.16 12.41 5.90
CA ARG A 116 -1.24 11.92 7.29
C ARG A 116 -2.62 12.10 7.88
N THR A 117 -3.04 11.09 8.61
CA THR A 117 -4.30 11.09 9.37
C THR A 117 -4.25 11.98 10.61
N GLN A 118 -5.42 12.37 11.10
CA GLN A 118 -5.56 13.15 12.32
C GLN A 118 -6.52 12.42 13.29
N GLY A 119 -5.95 11.86 14.37
CA GLY A 119 -6.73 11.27 15.45
C GLY A 119 -7.31 9.88 15.15
N ILE A 120 -6.88 9.20 14.06
CA ILE A 120 -7.22 7.83 13.74
C ILE A 120 -6.01 6.95 14.03
N ASP A 121 -6.19 5.84 14.74
CA ASP A 121 -5.10 4.92 15.04
C ASP A 121 -4.60 4.22 13.78
N VAL A 122 -3.27 4.01 13.71
CA VAL A 122 -2.64 3.25 12.62
C VAL A 122 -2.03 1.99 13.20
N VAL A 123 -2.62 0.87 12.88
CA VAL A 123 -2.33 -0.43 13.48
C VAL A 123 -1.76 -1.40 12.45
N VAL A 124 -0.71 -2.11 12.84
CA VAL A 124 -0.20 -3.26 12.07
C VAL A 124 -0.51 -4.55 12.84
N MET A 125 -1.38 -5.37 12.27
CA MET A 125 -1.55 -6.74 12.74
C MET A 125 -0.33 -7.56 12.30
N VAL A 126 0.30 -8.25 13.26
CA VAL A 126 1.49 -9.06 13.01
C VAL A 126 1.27 -10.48 13.54
N ASP A 127 1.53 -11.48 12.70
CA ASP A 127 1.48 -12.89 13.09
C ASP A 127 2.84 -13.37 13.64
N PRO A 128 2.93 -14.61 14.20
CA PRO A 128 4.14 -15.11 14.83
C PRO A 128 5.37 -15.21 13.90
N SER A 129 5.17 -15.22 12.59
CA SER A 129 6.27 -15.30 11.61
C SER A 129 7.02 -13.99 11.40
N VAL A 130 6.45 -12.86 11.85
CA VAL A 130 7.11 -11.55 11.73
C VAL A 130 8.23 -11.43 12.77
N SER A 131 9.47 -11.26 12.30
CA SER A 131 10.67 -11.20 13.15
C SER A 131 10.63 -10.02 14.13
N GLU A 132 11.35 -10.16 15.26
CA GLU A 132 11.45 -9.09 16.25
C GLU A 132 12.05 -7.81 15.67
N ALA A 133 13.03 -7.90 14.79
CA ALA A 133 13.61 -6.75 14.11
C ALA A 133 12.57 -5.96 13.30
N ARG A 134 11.65 -6.66 12.60
CA ARG A 134 10.54 -6.02 11.87
C ARG A 134 9.56 -5.38 12.83
N ARG A 135 9.16 -6.08 13.91
CA ARG A 135 8.26 -5.55 14.94
C ARG A 135 8.83 -4.28 15.58
N ALA A 136 10.09 -4.32 16.02
CA ALA A 136 10.76 -3.17 16.61
C ALA A 136 10.84 -1.98 15.64
N ARG A 137 11.09 -2.24 14.34
CA ARG A 137 11.12 -1.19 13.33
C ARG A 137 9.74 -0.55 13.12
N LEU A 138 8.66 -1.33 13.05
CA LEU A 138 7.29 -0.79 12.89
C LEU A 138 6.88 0.09 14.09
N VAL A 139 7.24 -0.32 15.32
CA VAL A 139 7.02 0.50 16.53
C VAL A 139 7.80 1.82 16.41
N ARG A 140 9.06 1.75 16.00
CA ARG A 140 9.91 2.94 15.81
C ARG A 140 9.35 3.85 14.69
N ASP A 141 8.74 3.29 13.66
CA ASP A 141 8.06 4.02 12.60
C ASP A 141 6.73 4.68 13.09
N GLY A 142 6.28 4.37 14.32
CA GLY A 142 5.12 4.98 14.96
C GLY A 142 3.83 4.15 14.91
N ALA A 143 3.86 2.93 14.42
CA ALA A 143 2.69 2.06 14.36
C ALA A 143 2.32 1.47 15.74
N ILE A 144 1.02 1.23 15.94
CA ILE A 144 0.50 0.39 17.02
C ILE A 144 0.58 -1.06 16.54
N LEU A 145 1.29 -1.94 17.25
CA LEU A 145 1.30 -3.36 16.91
C LEU A 145 0.17 -4.11 17.60
N HIS A 146 -0.52 -4.94 16.81
CA HIS A 146 -1.51 -5.89 17.30
C HIS A 146 -1.08 -7.31 16.92
N ALA A 147 -0.57 -8.05 17.92
CA ALA A 147 -0.14 -9.44 17.71
C ALA A 147 -1.35 -10.36 17.58
N VAL A 148 -1.35 -11.22 16.57
CA VAL A 148 -2.41 -12.20 16.33
C VAL A 148 -1.82 -13.58 16.09
N GLU A 149 -2.54 -14.63 16.51
CA GLU A 149 -2.22 -16.01 16.17
C GLU A 149 -2.74 -16.36 14.78
N PHE A 150 -2.08 -17.30 14.10
CA PHE A 150 -2.58 -17.80 12.83
C PHE A 150 -4.01 -18.31 12.94
N LEU A 151 -4.83 -17.95 11.95
CA LEU A 151 -6.15 -18.53 11.80
C LEU A 151 -6.05 -19.77 10.92
N THR A 152 -6.22 -20.94 11.55
CA THR A 152 -6.14 -22.23 10.87
C THR A 152 -7.50 -22.70 10.39
N SER A 153 -7.51 -23.50 9.32
CA SER A 153 -8.68 -24.16 8.75
C SER A 153 -8.65 -25.65 9.04
N SER A 154 -9.78 -26.25 9.36
CA SER A 154 -9.94 -27.70 9.44
C SER A 154 -10.30 -28.34 8.09
N VAL A 155 -10.61 -27.50 7.08
CA VAL A 155 -10.85 -27.93 5.71
C VAL A 155 -9.66 -27.60 4.82
N ALA A 156 -9.46 -28.38 3.75
CA ALA A 156 -8.41 -28.08 2.77
C ALA A 156 -8.72 -26.78 2.03
N LEU A 157 -7.75 -25.88 2.00
CA LEU A 157 -7.79 -24.64 1.23
C LEU A 157 -6.80 -24.73 0.07
N HIS A 158 -7.14 -24.13 -1.05
CA HIS A 158 -6.37 -24.21 -2.30
C HIS A 158 -6.06 -22.79 -2.82
N PRO A 159 -5.11 -22.07 -2.17
CA PRO A 159 -4.73 -20.73 -2.60
C PRO A 159 -4.08 -20.77 -3.99
N GLU A 160 -4.38 -19.78 -4.84
CA GLU A 160 -3.71 -19.62 -6.13
C GLU A 160 -2.20 -19.39 -5.97
N GLN A 161 -1.79 -18.78 -4.86
CA GLN A 161 -0.39 -18.50 -4.57
C GLN A 161 -0.01 -19.01 -3.17
N GLU A 162 1.09 -19.75 -3.07
CA GLU A 162 1.58 -20.32 -1.82
C GLU A 162 1.79 -19.27 -0.71
N ARG A 163 2.17 -18.05 -1.08
CA ARG A 163 2.34 -16.94 -0.14
C ARG A 163 1.04 -16.55 0.58
N TRP A 164 -0.13 -16.96 0.07
CA TRP A 164 -1.43 -16.66 0.69
C TRP A 164 -1.88 -17.70 1.73
N LYS A 165 -1.10 -18.73 1.99
CA LYS A 165 -1.49 -19.82 2.89
C LYS A 165 -1.93 -19.37 4.29
N ASN A 166 -1.39 -18.27 4.80
CA ASN A 166 -1.73 -17.74 6.12
C ASN A 166 -2.67 -16.52 6.07
N ILE A 167 -3.11 -16.09 4.89
CA ILE A 167 -3.83 -14.82 4.70
C ILE A 167 -5.22 -14.82 5.36
N MET A 168 -5.81 -15.99 5.65
CA MET A 168 -7.02 -16.09 6.45
C MET A 168 -6.88 -15.41 7.82
N THR A 169 -5.66 -15.29 8.34
CA THR A 169 -5.35 -14.58 9.59
C THR A 169 -5.80 -13.12 9.56
N LYS A 170 -5.91 -12.51 8.37
CA LYS A 170 -6.46 -11.15 8.19
C LYS A 170 -7.87 -11.02 8.77
N LEU A 171 -8.68 -12.08 8.79
CA LEU A 171 -10.02 -12.08 9.37
C LEU A 171 -10.03 -11.79 10.87
N ARG A 172 -8.90 -11.90 11.58
CA ARG A 172 -8.81 -11.51 12.99
C ARG A 172 -9.02 -10.00 13.22
N VAL A 173 -8.99 -9.18 12.18
CA VAL A 173 -9.37 -7.77 12.26
C VAL A 173 -10.78 -7.58 12.82
N PHE A 174 -11.68 -8.55 12.60
CA PHE A 174 -13.04 -8.51 13.13
C PHE A 174 -13.12 -8.72 14.65
N GLN A 175 -12.04 -9.20 15.29
CA GLN A 175 -11.92 -9.34 16.77
C GLN A 175 -11.41 -8.05 17.44
N MET A 176 -11.05 -7.01 16.70
CA MET A 176 -10.53 -5.75 17.24
C MET A 176 -11.68 -4.85 17.75
N THR A 177 -12.50 -5.36 18.65
CA THR A 177 -13.76 -4.74 19.12
C THR A 177 -13.57 -3.45 19.93
N GLN A 178 -12.35 -3.06 20.24
CA GLN A 178 -12.02 -1.74 20.80
C GLN A 178 -12.23 -0.60 19.80
N TYR A 179 -12.35 -0.89 18.50
CA TYR A 179 -12.65 0.09 17.46
C TYR A 179 -14.12 0.01 17.04
N SER A 180 -14.72 1.14 16.74
CA SER A 180 -16.10 1.19 16.23
C SER A 180 -16.16 0.88 14.74
N ARG A 181 -15.17 1.34 13.98
CA ARG A 181 -14.99 1.05 12.55
C ARG A 181 -13.50 0.98 12.22
N ILE A 182 -13.17 0.12 11.30
CA ILE A 182 -11.81 -0.08 10.79
C ILE A 182 -11.84 0.00 9.27
N LEU A 183 -10.88 0.72 8.69
CA LEU A 183 -10.50 0.52 7.28
C LEU A 183 -9.31 -0.44 7.23
N MET A 184 -9.54 -1.63 6.67
CA MET A 184 -8.47 -2.61 6.40
C MET A 184 -7.82 -2.28 5.07
N LEU A 185 -6.48 -2.18 5.08
CA LEU A 185 -5.65 -1.83 3.93
C LEU A 185 -4.57 -2.90 3.72
N ASP A 186 -4.36 -3.35 2.48
CA ASP A 186 -3.17 -4.11 2.18
C ASP A 186 -1.92 -3.21 2.26
N GLY A 187 -0.79 -3.77 2.69
CA GLY A 187 0.44 -3.01 2.93
C GLY A 187 1.01 -2.33 1.68
N ASP A 188 0.60 -2.75 0.47
CA ASP A 188 0.96 -2.14 -0.81
C ASP A 188 -0.05 -1.07 -1.28
N THR A 189 -0.80 -0.49 -0.36
CA THR A 189 -1.62 0.71 -0.58
C THR A 189 -0.78 1.97 -0.43
N MET A 190 -0.90 2.90 -1.39
CA MET A 190 -0.22 4.20 -1.38
C MET A 190 -1.22 5.35 -1.49
N LEU A 191 -1.00 6.43 -0.75
CA LEU A 191 -1.91 7.57 -0.67
C LEU A 191 -1.41 8.76 -1.48
N LEU A 192 -2.34 9.38 -2.24
CA LEU A 192 -2.16 10.65 -2.94
C LEU A 192 -2.71 11.82 -2.11
N HIS A 193 -3.80 11.57 -1.37
CA HIS A 193 -4.52 12.55 -0.55
C HIS A 193 -4.87 11.96 0.83
N PRO A 194 -5.29 12.79 1.82
CA PRO A 194 -5.78 12.31 3.10
C PRO A 194 -6.97 11.36 2.93
N LEU A 195 -6.94 10.24 3.64
CA LEU A 195 -7.93 9.16 3.49
C LEU A 195 -9.08 9.26 4.51
N ASP A 196 -8.98 10.13 5.53
CA ASP A 196 -9.87 10.16 6.69
C ASP A 196 -11.35 10.29 6.33
N GLY A 197 -11.67 11.00 5.25
CA GLY A 197 -13.06 11.16 4.77
C GLY A 197 -13.76 9.87 4.32
N VAL A 198 -13.02 8.76 4.14
CA VAL A 198 -13.61 7.45 3.79
C VAL A 198 -14.58 6.93 4.87
N PHE A 199 -14.37 7.30 6.13
CA PHE A 199 -15.25 6.92 7.23
C PHE A 199 -16.62 7.62 7.18
N ASP A 200 -16.73 8.70 6.41
CA ASP A 200 -17.97 9.45 6.20
C ASP A 200 -18.64 9.07 4.86
N ASP A 201 -18.06 8.12 4.11
CA ASP A 201 -18.67 7.61 2.87
C ASP A 201 -20.06 7.01 3.15
N PRO A 202 -21.05 7.24 2.28
CA PRO A 202 -22.38 6.65 2.44
C PRO A 202 -22.39 5.12 2.53
N GLY A 203 -21.43 4.44 1.90
CA GLY A 203 -21.24 2.99 2.02
C GLY A 203 -20.71 2.53 3.38
N ALA A 204 -20.05 3.42 4.14
CA ALA A 204 -19.40 3.11 5.41
C ALA A 204 -20.38 3.11 6.62
N GLN A 205 -21.63 2.69 6.42
CA GLN A 205 -22.66 2.68 7.44
C GLN A 205 -22.97 1.27 7.92
N ILE A 206 -23.21 1.10 9.23
CA ILE A 206 -23.64 -0.17 9.82
C ILE A 206 -25.01 -0.56 9.22
N GLN A 207 -25.15 -1.83 8.84
CA GLN A 207 -26.33 -2.43 8.25
C GLN A 207 -26.95 -3.43 9.22
N HIS A 208 -28.25 -3.67 9.08
CA HIS A 208 -28.92 -4.79 9.72
C HIS A 208 -28.85 -6.04 8.84
N THR A 209 -28.59 -7.19 9.46
CA THR A 209 -28.69 -8.48 8.78
C THR A 209 -30.14 -8.73 8.39
N GLN A 210 -30.35 -9.16 7.14
CA GLN A 210 -31.69 -9.45 6.61
C GLN A 210 -32.16 -10.83 7.07
N ASP A 211 -33.46 -11.05 7.01
CA ASP A 211 -34.05 -12.37 7.27
C ASP A 211 -33.47 -13.43 6.34
N HIS A 212 -33.19 -14.60 6.88
CA HIS A 212 -32.53 -15.68 6.16
C HIS A 212 -32.94 -17.04 6.71
N GLU A 213 -32.87 -18.06 5.85
CA GLU A 213 -33.02 -19.44 6.27
C GLU A 213 -31.83 -19.92 7.12
N PRO A 214 -32.07 -20.78 8.11
CA PRO A 214 -31.00 -21.38 8.90
C PRO A 214 -29.96 -22.07 8.00
N THR A 215 -28.69 -21.92 8.33
CA THR A 215 -27.57 -22.56 7.64
C THR A 215 -26.82 -23.49 8.58
N THR A 216 -25.90 -24.30 8.05
CA THR A 216 -25.01 -25.15 8.85
C THR A 216 -23.84 -24.34 9.45
N LEU A 217 -23.72 -23.08 9.09
CA LEU A 217 -22.69 -22.15 9.60
C LEU A 217 -23.14 -21.55 10.94
N ALA A 218 -22.20 -20.96 11.67
CA ALA A 218 -22.51 -20.21 12.86
C ALA A 218 -23.51 -19.07 12.59
N ALA A 219 -24.27 -18.67 13.61
CA ALA A 219 -25.26 -17.61 13.50
C ALA A 219 -24.66 -16.32 12.93
N LEU A 220 -25.46 -15.61 12.13
CA LEU A 220 -25.10 -14.30 11.60
C LEU A 220 -25.15 -13.22 12.69
N PRO A 221 -24.26 -12.21 12.66
CA PRO A 221 -24.36 -11.06 13.53
C PRO A 221 -25.66 -10.28 13.23
N PRO A 222 -26.33 -9.67 14.23
CA PRO A 222 -27.56 -8.91 13.98
C PRO A 222 -27.33 -7.63 13.18
N THR A 223 -26.14 -7.08 13.28
CA THR A 223 -25.68 -5.92 12.50
C THR A 223 -24.27 -6.17 12.01
N TYR A 224 -23.91 -5.55 10.90
CA TYR A 224 -22.60 -5.69 10.29
C TYR A 224 -22.21 -4.42 9.55
N LEU A 225 -20.95 -4.31 9.22
CA LEU A 225 -20.41 -3.42 8.19
C LEU A 225 -19.38 -4.20 7.39
N LEU A 226 -19.57 -4.29 6.11
CA LEU A 226 -18.57 -4.59 5.12
C LEU A 226 -18.81 -3.70 3.93
N ALA A 227 -17.84 -2.82 3.63
CA ALA A 227 -17.91 -1.93 2.49
C ALA A 227 -16.55 -1.84 1.82
N GLY A 228 -16.51 -1.69 0.51
CA GLY A 228 -15.28 -1.64 -0.25
C GLY A 228 -15.51 -1.32 -1.71
N ILE A 229 -14.59 -1.73 -2.55
CA ILE A 229 -14.64 -1.49 -4.00
C ILE A 229 -14.32 -2.77 -4.76
N SER A 230 -14.82 -2.87 -5.98
CA SER A 230 -14.42 -3.90 -6.94
C SER A 230 -13.23 -3.42 -7.77
N GLU A 231 -12.50 -4.35 -8.40
CA GLU A 231 -11.38 -4.00 -9.29
C GLU A 231 -11.89 -3.60 -10.68
N PRO A 232 -11.31 -2.57 -11.33
CA PRO A 232 -11.48 -2.39 -12.77
C PRO A 232 -10.87 -3.57 -13.53
N ALA A 233 -11.29 -3.76 -14.77
CA ALA A 233 -10.80 -4.87 -15.61
C ALA A 233 -9.30 -4.73 -15.92
N ASP A 234 -8.85 -3.52 -16.16
CA ASP A 234 -7.47 -3.15 -16.47
C ASP A 234 -7.26 -1.64 -16.32
N SER A 235 -6.15 -1.11 -16.85
CA SER A 235 -5.82 0.33 -16.84
C SER A 235 -6.56 1.17 -17.89
N HIS A 236 -7.52 0.61 -18.64
CA HIS A 236 -8.32 1.34 -19.63
C HIS A 236 -9.70 1.72 -19.06
N HIS A 237 -9.72 2.27 -17.87
CA HIS A 237 -10.92 2.72 -17.19
C HIS A 237 -11.00 4.25 -17.12
N SER A 238 -12.20 4.76 -16.92
CA SER A 238 -12.46 6.16 -16.62
C SER A 238 -12.22 6.47 -15.13
N PHE A 239 -12.21 7.75 -14.78
CA PHE A 239 -12.26 8.17 -13.37
C PHE A 239 -13.46 9.09 -13.13
N PRO A 240 -14.32 8.78 -12.14
CA PRO A 240 -14.32 7.53 -11.36
C PRO A 240 -14.61 6.30 -12.24
N VAL A 241 -14.16 5.12 -11.78
CA VAL A 241 -14.45 3.84 -12.45
C VAL A 241 -15.94 3.63 -12.55
N THR A 242 -16.43 3.23 -13.72
CA THR A 242 -17.85 2.93 -13.94
C THR A 242 -18.15 1.44 -13.80
N LYS A 243 -19.41 1.10 -13.53
CA LYS A 243 -19.82 -0.32 -13.39
C LYS A 243 -19.51 -1.18 -14.61
N ALA A 244 -19.50 -0.60 -15.81
CA ALA A 244 -19.18 -1.31 -17.05
C ALA A 244 -17.70 -1.66 -17.17
N GLU A 245 -16.82 -1.00 -16.42
CA GLU A 245 -15.39 -1.18 -16.45
C GLU A 245 -14.88 -2.11 -15.33
N ILE A 246 -15.79 -2.57 -14.45
CA ILE A 246 -15.45 -3.49 -13.36
C ILE A 246 -15.31 -4.91 -13.90
N LYS A 247 -14.22 -5.59 -13.50
CA LYS A 247 -13.90 -6.95 -13.92
C LYS A 247 -15.00 -7.96 -13.50
N ASP A 248 -15.33 -7.96 -12.22
CA ASP A 248 -16.33 -8.84 -11.62
C ASP A 248 -17.28 -7.99 -10.78
N PRO A 249 -18.39 -7.49 -11.38
CA PRO A 249 -19.37 -6.69 -10.64
C PRO A 249 -19.93 -7.46 -9.43
N GLY A 250 -19.87 -6.84 -8.24
CA GLY A 250 -20.32 -7.50 -7.01
C GLY A 250 -19.24 -8.32 -6.30
N TYR A 251 -18.00 -8.31 -6.78
CA TYR A 251 -16.87 -8.95 -6.15
C TYR A 251 -15.95 -7.91 -5.52
N LEU A 252 -15.93 -7.87 -4.19
CA LEU A 252 -15.14 -6.94 -3.39
C LEU A 252 -13.66 -7.33 -3.43
N ASN A 253 -12.78 -6.34 -3.58
CA ASN A 253 -11.34 -6.51 -3.35
C ASN A 253 -11.02 -6.41 -1.85
N ALA A 254 -10.47 -7.48 -1.25
CA ALA A 254 -10.16 -7.52 0.18
C ALA A 254 -8.84 -6.82 0.55
N GLY A 255 -8.23 -6.08 -0.35
CA GLY A 255 -7.09 -5.20 -0.05
C GLY A 255 -7.49 -3.80 0.41
N PHE A 256 -8.79 -3.46 0.32
CA PHE A 256 -9.34 -2.18 0.76
C PHE A 256 -10.80 -2.35 1.14
N PHE A 257 -11.08 -2.48 2.45
CA PHE A 257 -12.45 -2.62 2.91
C PHE A 257 -12.69 -2.04 4.31
N MET A 258 -13.86 -1.44 4.49
CA MET A 258 -14.35 -0.92 5.76
C MET A 258 -15.15 -2.01 6.48
N LEU A 259 -14.96 -2.10 7.79
CA LEU A 259 -15.69 -3.04 8.65
C LEU A 259 -16.04 -2.44 10.01
N ALA A 260 -17.06 -3.00 10.66
CA ALA A 260 -17.29 -2.86 12.09
C ALA A 260 -16.88 -4.17 12.78
N PRO A 261 -15.88 -4.15 13.67
CA PRO A 261 -15.45 -5.35 14.38
C PRO A 261 -16.59 -5.97 15.20
N SER A 262 -16.70 -7.30 15.17
CA SER A 262 -17.71 -8.07 15.88
C SER A 262 -17.25 -9.52 16.06
N GLU A 263 -17.24 -10.00 17.31
CA GLU A 263 -16.96 -11.42 17.60
C GLU A 263 -17.98 -12.34 16.90
N ALA A 264 -19.25 -11.94 16.84
CA ALA A 264 -20.27 -12.73 16.13
C ALA A 264 -19.96 -12.85 14.64
N ALA A 265 -19.52 -11.76 14.00
CA ALA A 265 -19.08 -11.78 12.61
C ALA A 265 -17.84 -12.66 12.44
N PHE A 266 -16.85 -12.53 13.32
CA PHE A 266 -15.65 -13.37 13.27
C PHE A 266 -15.99 -14.86 13.39
N GLU A 267 -16.84 -15.25 14.35
CA GLU A 267 -17.26 -16.66 14.54
C GLU A 267 -18.04 -17.18 13.32
N HIS A 268 -18.87 -16.33 12.70
CA HIS A 268 -19.52 -16.68 11.45
C HIS A 268 -18.51 -16.98 10.35
N TYR A 269 -17.51 -16.10 10.13
CA TYR A 269 -16.47 -16.37 9.12
C TYR A 269 -15.59 -17.57 9.47
N ARG A 270 -15.26 -17.75 10.74
CA ARG A 270 -14.51 -18.91 11.20
C ARG A 270 -15.24 -20.22 10.92
N SER A 271 -16.55 -20.24 10.94
CA SER A 271 -17.33 -21.44 10.63
C SER A 271 -17.20 -21.92 9.18
N TYR A 272 -16.93 -21.02 8.22
CA TYR A 272 -16.60 -21.39 6.84
C TYR A 272 -15.33 -22.26 6.76
N LEU A 273 -14.37 -22.03 7.66
CA LEU A 273 -13.11 -22.78 7.73
C LEU A 273 -13.26 -24.16 8.37
N GLN A 274 -14.49 -24.53 8.79
CA GLN A 274 -14.82 -25.80 9.42
C GLN A 274 -15.74 -26.67 8.54
N VAL A 275 -16.41 -26.07 7.54
CA VAL A 275 -17.40 -26.77 6.69
C VAL A 275 -16.89 -26.83 5.25
N PRO A 276 -16.61 -28.01 4.71
CA PRO A 276 -16.10 -28.15 3.35
C PRO A 276 -17.08 -27.62 2.29
N GLY A 277 -16.54 -26.99 1.23
CA GLY A 277 -17.31 -26.60 0.05
C GLY A 277 -18.21 -25.38 0.26
N THR A 278 -18.08 -24.64 1.36
CA THR A 278 -18.90 -23.46 1.65
C THR A 278 -18.47 -22.22 0.88
N PHE A 279 -17.23 -22.16 0.41
CA PHE A 279 -16.70 -21.08 -0.43
C PHE A 279 -15.57 -21.60 -1.32
N ARG A 280 -15.27 -20.85 -2.39
CA ARG A 280 -14.06 -21.05 -3.20
C ARG A 280 -12.86 -20.45 -2.45
N SER A 281 -11.72 -21.13 -2.39
CA SER A 281 -10.55 -20.65 -1.63
C SER A 281 -9.36 -20.22 -2.51
N THR A 282 -9.60 -19.91 -3.77
CA THR A 282 -8.57 -19.44 -4.73
C THR A 282 -7.94 -18.13 -4.27
N TYR A 283 -8.78 -17.17 -3.91
CA TYR A 283 -8.39 -15.87 -3.35
C TYR A 283 -8.63 -15.79 -1.84
N MET A 284 -8.68 -16.95 -1.18
CA MET A 284 -8.67 -17.13 0.27
C MET A 284 -9.74 -16.28 1.01
N GLU A 285 -9.31 -15.34 1.89
CA GLU A 285 -10.22 -14.50 2.68
C GLU A 285 -11.09 -13.59 1.82
N GLN A 286 -10.60 -13.18 0.65
CA GLN A 286 -11.39 -12.40 -0.29
C GLN A 286 -12.58 -13.21 -0.83
N ASP A 287 -12.35 -14.47 -1.23
CA ASP A 287 -13.43 -15.38 -1.66
C ASP A 287 -14.42 -15.66 -0.51
N LEU A 288 -13.92 -15.83 0.72
CA LEU A 288 -14.79 -16.04 1.88
C LEU A 288 -15.66 -14.82 2.17
N LEU A 289 -15.08 -13.63 2.20
CA LEU A 289 -15.83 -12.40 2.43
C LEU A 289 -16.88 -12.17 1.33
N ASN A 290 -16.53 -12.41 0.08
CA ASN A 290 -17.48 -12.30 -1.04
C ASN A 290 -18.60 -13.34 -0.96
N GLN A 291 -18.34 -14.54 -0.46
CA GLN A 291 -19.36 -15.56 -0.23
C GLN A 291 -20.30 -15.19 0.94
N ALA A 292 -19.73 -14.70 2.04
CA ALA A 292 -20.51 -14.33 3.24
C ALA A 292 -21.35 -13.08 3.01
N HIS A 293 -20.89 -12.18 2.12
CA HIS A 293 -21.49 -10.86 1.87
C HIS A 293 -21.98 -10.68 0.43
N ARG A 294 -22.34 -11.78 -0.24
CA ARG A 294 -22.90 -11.71 -1.59
C ARG A 294 -24.14 -10.82 -1.64
N TRP A 295 -24.37 -10.17 -2.76
CA TRP A 295 -25.43 -9.17 -2.91
C TRP A 295 -26.85 -9.73 -2.77
N ASP A 296 -27.05 -11.01 -3.03
CA ASP A 296 -28.32 -11.74 -2.86
C ASP A 296 -28.42 -12.47 -1.51
N GLY A 297 -27.46 -12.25 -0.61
CA GLY A 297 -27.38 -12.85 0.72
C GLY A 297 -27.94 -11.95 1.83
N PRO A 298 -27.92 -12.44 3.07
CA PRO A 298 -28.46 -11.71 4.21
C PRO A 298 -27.63 -10.52 4.67
N MET A 299 -26.36 -10.46 4.27
CA MET A 299 -25.43 -9.40 4.65
C MET A 299 -24.70 -8.80 3.44
N PRO A 300 -25.38 -8.23 2.43
CA PRO A 300 -24.71 -7.72 1.23
C PRO A 300 -23.70 -6.62 1.57
N TRP A 301 -22.46 -6.73 1.04
CA TRP A 301 -21.49 -5.65 1.19
C TRP A 301 -21.92 -4.39 0.45
N LYS A 302 -21.39 -3.22 0.84
CA LYS A 302 -21.71 -1.91 0.26
C LYS A 302 -20.55 -1.35 -0.54
N GLU A 303 -20.86 -0.73 -1.67
CA GLU A 303 -19.82 -0.03 -2.45
C GLU A 303 -19.43 1.29 -1.77
N LEU A 304 -18.12 1.54 -1.67
CA LEU A 304 -17.54 2.85 -1.40
C LEU A 304 -17.31 3.59 -2.72
N ASP A 305 -17.19 4.91 -2.65
CA ASP A 305 -16.85 5.73 -3.82
C ASP A 305 -15.48 5.31 -4.38
N TYR A 306 -15.39 5.09 -5.68
CA TYR A 306 -14.17 4.65 -6.37
C TYR A 306 -13.01 5.67 -6.31
N LYS A 307 -13.27 6.90 -5.89
CA LYS A 307 -12.18 7.86 -5.61
C LYS A 307 -11.27 7.43 -4.47
N TRP A 308 -11.75 6.58 -3.55
CA TRP A 308 -10.98 6.20 -2.37
C TRP A 308 -9.81 5.28 -2.68
N ASN A 309 -10.00 4.35 -3.63
CA ASN A 309 -8.93 3.42 -4.01
C ASN A 309 -9.15 2.86 -5.42
N VAL A 310 -8.08 2.61 -6.15
CA VAL A 310 -8.13 1.95 -7.45
C VAL A 310 -6.96 0.98 -7.61
N ARG A 311 -7.20 -0.13 -8.29
CA ARG A 311 -6.15 -0.95 -8.91
C ARG A 311 -5.93 -0.52 -10.36
N TYR A 312 -4.74 -0.79 -10.88
CA TYR A 312 -4.32 -0.38 -12.24
C TYR A 312 -4.38 1.13 -12.46
N PRO A 313 -3.81 1.95 -11.54
CA PRO A 313 -3.93 3.40 -11.58
C PRO A 313 -3.33 4.00 -12.86
N THR A 314 -3.94 5.08 -13.33
CA THR A 314 -3.55 5.84 -14.52
C THR A 314 -3.19 7.28 -14.19
N GLU A 315 -2.58 8.01 -15.13
CA GLU A 315 -2.36 9.46 -14.97
C GLU A 315 -3.67 10.24 -14.80
N ASN A 316 -4.71 9.79 -15.51
CA ASN A 316 -6.04 10.39 -15.42
C ASN A 316 -6.63 10.32 -14.00
N ASP A 317 -6.38 9.20 -13.26
CA ASP A 317 -6.80 9.06 -11.88
C ASP A 317 -6.11 10.06 -10.97
N PHE A 318 -4.79 10.26 -11.17
CA PHE A 318 -4.00 11.24 -10.43
C PHE A 318 -4.52 12.66 -10.62
N GLU A 319 -4.83 13.03 -11.86
CA GLU A 319 -5.27 14.38 -12.22
C GLU A 319 -6.69 14.68 -11.73
N LYS A 320 -7.51 13.66 -11.54
CA LYS A 320 -8.92 13.80 -11.16
C LYS A 320 -9.22 13.57 -9.67
N GLY A 321 -8.18 13.37 -8.85
CA GLY A 321 -8.32 13.37 -7.40
C GLY A 321 -8.54 11.99 -6.77
N LEU A 322 -7.95 10.94 -7.35
CA LEU A 322 -7.82 9.63 -6.69
C LEU A 322 -7.13 9.80 -5.32
N VAL A 323 -7.70 9.21 -4.28
CA VAL A 323 -7.18 9.35 -2.91
C VAL A 323 -6.07 8.34 -2.60
N SER A 324 -6.27 7.07 -2.97
CA SER A 324 -5.24 6.03 -2.81
C SER A 324 -5.26 5.02 -3.94
N MET A 325 -4.20 4.26 -4.04
CA MET A 325 -4.08 3.17 -5.00
C MET A 325 -3.52 1.92 -4.34
N HIS A 326 -3.90 0.77 -4.86
CA HIS A 326 -3.43 -0.54 -4.42
C HIS A 326 -2.51 -1.12 -5.49
N GLU A 327 -1.21 -0.79 -5.43
CA GLU A 327 -0.21 -1.23 -6.40
C GLU A 327 1.17 -1.49 -5.81
N LYS A 328 1.87 -2.45 -6.43
CA LYS A 328 3.22 -2.87 -6.04
C LYS A 328 4.28 -2.00 -6.70
N TRP A 329 4.94 -1.15 -5.93
CA TRP A 329 6.03 -0.31 -6.43
C TRP A 329 7.19 -1.11 -7.08
N TRP A 330 7.34 -2.40 -6.77
CA TRP A 330 8.41 -3.26 -7.30
C TRP A 330 7.97 -4.13 -8.47
N GLU A 331 6.68 -4.20 -8.79
CA GLU A 331 6.13 -5.06 -9.83
C GLU A 331 5.41 -4.24 -10.89
N GLN A 332 6.14 -3.88 -11.94
CA GLN A 332 5.65 -2.91 -12.93
C GLN A 332 4.65 -3.46 -13.95
N LYS A 333 4.47 -4.78 -14.03
CA LYS A 333 3.59 -5.41 -15.03
C LYS A 333 2.12 -5.01 -14.92
N TYR A 334 1.67 -4.58 -13.74
CA TYR A 334 0.28 -4.17 -13.50
C TYR A 334 0.03 -2.68 -13.77
N ILE A 335 1.08 -1.87 -13.89
CA ILE A 335 0.97 -0.43 -14.14
C ILE A 335 1.10 -0.14 -15.65
N TYR A 336 1.25 -1.18 -16.47
CA TYR A 336 1.39 -1.11 -17.93
C TYR A 336 2.43 -0.07 -18.38
N ASP A 337 2.11 0.74 -19.41
CA ASP A 337 3.04 1.72 -20.00
C ASP A 337 2.97 3.10 -19.32
N ASN A 338 2.31 3.21 -18.17
CA ASN A 338 2.15 4.49 -17.48
C ASN A 338 3.40 4.87 -16.68
N GLN A 339 4.35 5.52 -17.34
CA GLN A 339 5.66 5.83 -16.75
C GLN A 339 5.54 6.83 -15.59
N LYS A 340 4.63 7.81 -15.66
CA LYS A 340 4.43 8.80 -14.59
C LYS A 340 3.96 8.15 -13.29
N VAL A 341 3.05 7.18 -13.38
CA VAL A 341 2.59 6.40 -12.21
C VAL A 341 3.73 5.56 -11.65
N LYS A 342 4.51 4.90 -12.50
CA LYS A 342 5.69 4.10 -12.09
C LYS A 342 6.71 4.96 -11.34
N ASP A 343 7.07 6.11 -11.90
CA ASP A 343 8.04 7.02 -11.32
C ASP A 343 7.54 7.57 -9.97
N TRP A 344 6.25 7.89 -9.89
CA TRP A 344 5.63 8.32 -8.65
C TRP A 344 5.69 7.23 -7.56
N LEU A 345 5.34 5.99 -7.88
CA LEU A 345 5.42 4.86 -6.94
C LEU A 345 6.86 4.65 -6.44
N GLN A 346 7.84 4.70 -7.35
CA GLN A 346 9.26 4.57 -6.97
C GLN A 346 9.71 5.73 -6.09
N SER A 347 9.27 6.95 -6.37
CA SER A 347 9.64 8.12 -5.57
C SER A 347 9.17 7.99 -4.11
N ARG A 348 7.98 7.42 -3.87
CA ARG A 348 7.44 7.21 -2.50
C ARG A 348 8.35 6.37 -1.62
N ARG A 349 8.95 5.32 -2.18
CA ARG A 349 9.94 4.51 -1.46
C ARG A 349 11.12 5.35 -0.97
N TRP A 350 11.68 6.16 -1.85
CA TRP A 350 12.87 6.96 -1.53
C TRP A 350 12.56 8.15 -0.63
N GLU A 351 11.39 8.74 -0.76
CA GLU A 351 10.93 9.79 0.16
C GLU A 351 10.72 9.23 1.58
N MET A 352 10.01 8.13 1.70
CA MET A 352 9.85 7.42 2.97
C MET A 352 11.22 7.09 3.60
N LYS A 353 12.12 6.48 2.79
CA LYS A 353 13.46 6.13 3.29
C LYS A 353 14.23 7.36 3.77
N GLY A 354 14.28 8.42 2.96
CA GLY A 354 14.97 9.67 3.32
C GLY A 354 14.39 10.31 4.58
N TRP A 355 13.07 10.26 4.72
CA TRP A 355 12.39 10.78 5.90
C TRP A 355 12.76 9.98 7.17
N TYR A 356 12.69 8.65 7.13
CA TYR A 356 13.04 7.82 8.29
C TYR A 356 14.54 7.87 8.61
N ASP A 357 15.43 7.93 7.60
CA ASP A 357 16.87 8.09 7.83
C ASP A 357 17.20 9.42 8.55
N ALA A 358 16.45 10.49 8.23
CA ALA A 358 16.60 11.78 8.92
C ALA A 358 15.99 11.74 10.33
N TYR A 359 14.79 11.15 10.46
CA TYR A 359 14.11 10.98 11.73
C TYR A 359 14.94 10.18 12.74
N ASP A 360 15.51 9.06 12.28
CA ASP A 360 16.36 8.21 13.10
C ASP A 360 17.62 8.94 13.59
N ARG A 361 18.27 9.73 12.73
CA ARG A 361 19.44 10.53 13.12
C ARG A 361 19.12 11.62 14.16
N MET A 362 17.95 12.25 14.05
CA MET A 362 17.57 13.33 14.98
C MET A 362 17.12 12.84 16.35
N ASN A 363 16.56 11.64 16.42
CA ASN A 363 15.83 11.19 17.62
C ASN A 363 16.41 9.96 18.30
N CYS A 364 17.47 9.35 17.78
CA CYS A 364 17.91 8.03 18.23
C CYS A 364 19.41 7.90 18.48
N ASP A 365 20.18 8.98 18.38
CA ASP A 365 21.57 9.04 18.85
C ASP A 365 21.66 9.54 20.31
N ALA A 366 20.54 9.50 21.05
CA ALA A 366 20.45 9.91 22.46
C ALA A 366 20.21 8.69 23.37
#